data_b084b13f7ef8fbf4f501a412def818a5
#
_entry.id   b084b13f7ef8fbf4f501a412def818a5
#
_cell.length_a   1.000
_cell.length_b   1.000
_cell.length_c   1.000
_cell.angle_alpha   90.00
_cell.angle_beta   90.00
_cell.angle_gamma   90.00
#
_symmetry.space_group_name_H-M   'P 1'
#
loop_
_entity.id
_entity.type
_entity.pdbx_description
1 polymer ?
#
loop_
_entity_poly.entity_id
_entity_poly.type
_entity_poly.pdbx_seq_one_letter_code
_entity_poly.pdbx_strand_id
1 'polypeptide(L)'
;MAVREILIHPDDRLREIAESVEFPLSDEVKQIIQDMAETMYDAPGVGLAATQIGVALKIAVTDTVWRKEEVHHDSDEPGGKRELNVWINPEFTWRSDEMASWEEGCLSVPEVYGDVSRPAAVSLRWQDMEGVSHEKDFEGFEAVALQHEFDHLIGKLFIDYLSPLKRAMITKKMKKLFKS
;
A
#
# COMPACT_ATOMS: atom_id res chain seq x y z
N MET A 1 7.07 11.29 -15.63
CA MET A 1 6.07 10.43 -14.98
C MET A 1 6.00 9.11 -15.72
N ALA A 2 6.09 8.02 -15.00
CA ALA A 2 6.09 6.69 -15.61
C ALA A 2 5.38 5.67 -14.73
N VAL A 3 4.64 4.77 -15.37
CA VAL A 3 4.13 3.55 -14.73
C VAL A 3 5.32 2.60 -14.58
N ARG A 4 5.54 2.12 -13.36
CA ARG A 4 6.60 1.16 -13.05
C ARG A 4 6.05 -0.25 -12.89
N GLU A 5 6.91 -1.23 -13.11
CA GLU A 5 6.57 -2.62 -12.87
C GLU A 5 6.35 -2.86 -11.37
N ILE A 6 5.21 -3.49 -11.04
CA ILE A 6 4.91 -3.92 -9.67
C ILE A 6 5.52 -5.30 -9.46
N LEU A 7 6.35 -5.43 -8.44
CA LEU A 7 6.97 -6.70 -8.07
C LEU A 7 5.91 -7.67 -7.57
N ILE A 8 6.05 -8.93 -7.95
CA ILE A 8 5.10 -10.01 -7.61
C ILE A 8 5.77 -10.96 -6.60
N HIS A 9 5.03 -11.31 -5.53
CA HIS A 9 5.47 -12.31 -4.58
C HIS A 9 5.81 -13.63 -5.32
N PRO A 10 6.93 -14.30 -5.08
CA PRO A 10 7.85 -14.15 -3.95
C PRO A 10 9.15 -13.36 -4.23
N ASP A 11 9.11 -12.32 -5.03
CA ASP A 11 10.30 -11.49 -5.26
C ASP A 11 10.90 -11.00 -3.93
N ASP A 12 12.19 -11.26 -3.72
CA ASP A 12 12.89 -10.95 -2.46
C ASP A 12 12.89 -9.47 -2.11
N ARG A 13 12.79 -8.59 -3.11
CA ARG A 13 12.76 -7.14 -2.89
C ARG A 13 11.52 -6.69 -2.13
N LEU A 14 10.42 -7.48 -2.15
CA LEU A 14 9.24 -7.23 -1.33
C LEU A 14 9.48 -7.46 0.16
N ARG A 15 10.56 -8.12 0.52
CA ARG A 15 10.93 -8.42 1.91
C ARG A 15 11.98 -7.48 2.48
N GLU A 16 12.43 -6.50 1.70
CA GLU A 16 13.37 -5.49 2.16
C GLU A 16 12.71 -4.57 3.20
N ILE A 17 13.52 -4.13 4.16
CA ILE A 17 13.10 -3.15 5.16
C ILE A 17 13.43 -1.77 4.60
N ALA A 18 12.43 -0.91 4.50
CA ALA A 18 12.58 0.43 3.95
C ALA A 18 13.37 1.35 4.90
N GLU A 19 14.14 2.24 4.30
CA GLU A 19 14.92 3.26 5.00
C GLU A 19 14.16 4.58 5.07
N SER A 20 14.45 5.37 6.10
CA SER A 20 13.89 6.71 6.27
C SER A 20 14.31 7.64 5.13
N VAL A 21 13.40 8.52 4.75
CA VAL A 21 13.64 9.56 3.74
C VAL A 21 14.15 10.81 4.41
N GLU A 22 15.17 11.42 3.84
CA GLU A 22 15.74 12.68 4.31
C GLU A 22 15.08 13.89 3.61
N PHE A 23 15.07 15.03 4.29
CA PHE A 23 14.52 16.28 3.75
C PHE A 23 15.61 17.35 3.63
N PRO A 24 15.49 18.26 2.65
CA PRO A 24 14.44 18.33 1.63
C PRO A 24 14.48 17.16 0.66
N LEU A 25 13.33 16.82 0.07
CA LEU A 25 13.25 15.74 -0.91
C LEU A 25 14.10 16.03 -2.13
N SER A 26 14.88 15.04 -2.59
CA SER A 26 15.59 15.14 -3.86
C SER A 26 14.61 15.05 -5.03
N ASP A 27 15.03 15.52 -6.20
CA ASP A 27 14.23 15.42 -7.43
C ASP A 27 13.95 13.97 -7.78
N GLU A 28 14.89 13.05 -7.51
CA GLU A 28 14.70 11.62 -7.70
C GLU A 28 13.57 11.07 -6.85
N VAL A 29 13.53 11.43 -5.55
CA VAL A 29 12.47 10.98 -4.64
C VAL A 29 11.10 11.55 -5.06
N LYS A 30 11.05 12.82 -5.46
CA LYS A 30 9.81 13.43 -5.99
C LYS A 30 9.31 12.69 -7.22
N GLN A 31 10.20 12.28 -8.12
CA GLN A 31 9.85 11.52 -9.32
C GLN A 31 9.34 10.12 -8.95
N ILE A 32 9.96 9.45 -7.98
CA ILE A 32 9.51 8.15 -7.46
C ILE A 32 8.07 8.26 -6.94
N ILE A 33 7.76 9.30 -6.18
CA ILE A 33 6.40 9.51 -5.64
C ILE A 33 5.39 9.69 -6.77
N GLN A 34 5.71 10.45 -7.80
CA GLN A 34 4.85 10.64 -8.96
C GLN A 34 4.64 9.32 -9.71
N ASP A 35 5.70 8.55 -9.92
CA ASP A 35 5.63 7.24 -10.57
C ASP A 35 4.80 6.26 -9.75
N MET A 36 4.91 6.30 -8.41
CA MET A 36 4.09 5.48 -7.51
C MET A 36 2.60 5.79 -7.68
N ALA A 37 2.24 7.07 -7.71
CA ALA A 37 0.85 7.49 -7.89
C ALA A 37 0.30 6.99 -9.22
N GLU A 38 1.02 7.19 -10.32
CA GLU A 38 0.59 6.72 -11.64
C GLU A 38 0.48 5.21 -11.70
N THR A 39 1.45 4.50 -11.15
CA THR A 39 1.45 3.03 -11.08
C THR A 39 0.25 2.51 -10.31
N MET A 40 -0.06 3.13 -9.16
CA MET A 40 -1.22 2.77 -8.34
C MET A 40 -2.53 2.93 -9.12
N TYR A 41 -2.74 4.08 -9.76
CA TYR A 41 -3.98 4.34 -10.52
C TYR A 41 -4.10 3.45 -11.76
N ASP A 42 -3.00 3.19 -12.44
CA ASP A 42 -2.96 2.30 -13.63
C ASP A 42 -3.31 0.85 -13.26
N ALA A 43 -2.91 0.37 -12.10
CA ALA A 43 -3.03 -1.02 -11.67
C ALA A 43 -4.42 -1.61 -11.39
N PRO A 44 -5.56 -0.97 -11.28
CA PRO A 44 -6.01 0.13 -10.46
C PRO A 44 -6.10 -0.26 -8.96
N GLY A 45 -5.26 0.31 -8.16
CA GLY A 45 -5.17 0.05 -6.71
C GLY A 45 -5.66 1.22 -5.85
N VAL A 46 -5.78 0.97 -4.55
CA VAL A 46 -6.10 2.00 -3.55
C VAL A 46 -4.88 2.40 -2.73
N GLY A 47 -3.78 1.67 -2.87
CA GLY A 47 -2.52 1.95 -2.18
C GLY A 47 -1.35 1.28 -2.88
N LEU A 48 -0.17 1.84 -2.68
CA LEU A 48 1.10 1.29 -3.17
C LEU A 48 2.24 1.76 -2.25
N ALA A 49 3.07 0.83 -1.83
CA ALA A 49 4.30 1.12 -1.08
C ALA A 49 5.52 1.12 -2.01
N ALA A 50 6.51 1.92 -1.70
CA ALA A 50 7.72 2.05 -2.53
C ALA A 50 8.43 0.72 -2.77
N THR A 51 8.45 -0.18 -1.78
CA THR A 51 9.06 -1.51 -1.92
C THR A 51 8.42 -2.36 -3.01
N GLN A 52 7.14 -2.12 -3.32
CA GLN A 52 6.43 -2.84 -4.38
C GLN A 52 6.92 -2.48 -5.80
N ILE A 53 7.64 -1.38 -5.95
CA ILE A 53 8.32 -1.01 -7.21
C ILE A 53 9.84 -1.09 -7.09
N GLY A 54 10.35 -1.78 -6.07
CA GLY A 54 11.78 -2.02 -5.89
C GLY A 54 12.55 -0.88 -5.25
N VAL A 55 11.87 0.05 -4.59
CA VAL A 55 12.48 1.19 -3.89
C VAL A 55 12.34 1.00 -2.38
N ALA A 56 13.46 0.79 -1.70
CA ALA A 56 13.47 0.53 -0.25
C ALA A 56 13.47 1.83 0.58
N LEU A 57 12.48 2.68 0.35
CA LEU A 57 12.26 3.94 1.09
C LEU A 57 10.92 3.93 1.79
N LYS A 58 10.84 4.57 2.96
CA LYS A 58 9.59 4.68 3.74
C LYS A 58 8.63 5.69 3.11
N ILE A 59 8.05 5.29 2.00
CA ILE A 59 7.06 6.05 1.25
C ILE A 59 5.92 5.12 0.85
N ALA A 60 4.69 5.57 1.05
CA ALA A 60 3.50 4.93 0.52
C ALA A 60 2.54 5.99 -0.02
N VAL A 61 1.72 5.61 -0.99
CA VAL A 61 0.64 6.44 -1.51
C VAL A 61 -0.68 5.68 -1.36
N THR A 62 -1.75 6.39 -1.05
CA THR A 62 -3.09 5.83 -0.97
C THR A 62 -4.12 6.79 -1.55
N ASP A 63 -5.17 6.22 -2.10
CA ASP A 63 -6.39 6.95 -2.44
C ASP A 63 -7.58 6.00 -2.25
N THR A 64 -8.25 6.13 -1.12
CA THR A 64 -9.39 5.27 -0.76
C THR A 64 -10.72 5.84 -1.24
N VAL A 65 -10.72 7.00 -1.85
CA VAL A 65 -11.93 7.72 -2.29
C VAL A 65 -12.28 7.41 -3.74
N TRP A 66 -11.31 7.45 -4.64
CA TRP A 66 -11.54 7.40 -6.08
C TRP A 66 -12.26 6.14 -6.58
N ARG A 67 -12.09 4.99 -5.93
CA ARG A 67 -12.79 3.74 -6.29
C ARG A 67 -14.19 3.62 -5.70
N LYS A 68 -14.52 4.37 -4.65
CA LYS A 68 -15.86 4.37 -4.07
C LYS A 68 -16.88 4.97 -5.04
N GLU A 69 -16.45 5.85 -5.92
CA GLU A 69 -17.30 6.53 -6.89
C GLU A 69 -17.56 5.70 -8.15
N GLU A 70 -16.74 4.68 -8.44
CA GLU A 70 -16.97 3.76 -9.55
C GLU A 70 -18.22 2.88 -9.41
N VAL A 71 -18.78 2.78 -8.21
CA VAL A 71 -19.95 1.94 -7.92
C VAL A 71 -21.27 2.65 -8.28
N HIS A 72 -21.25 3.92 -8.61
CA HIS A 72 -22.42 4.66 -9.07
C HIS A 72 -22.37 4.84 -10.59
N HIS A 73 -23.00 3.90 -11.29
CA HIS A 73 -23.30 3.99 -12.72
C HIS A 73 -24.11 5.25 -12.99
N ASP A 74 -23.49 6.29 -13.54
CA ASP A 74 -24.11 7.30 -14.42
C ASP A 74 -23.21 8.49 -14.74
N SER A 75 -21.90 8.36 -14.72
CA SER A 75 -21.03 9.42 -15.25
C SER A 75 -20.14 8.87 -16.36
N ASP A 76 -20.28 9.45 -17.54
CA ASP A 76 -19.43 9.17 -18.72
C ASP A 76 -17.97 9.69 -18.55
N GLU A 77 -17.57 10.05 -17.36
CA GLU A 77 -16.20 10.47 -17.03
C GLU A 77 -15.41 9.28 -16.43
N PRO A 78 -14.33 8.84 -17.07
CA PRO A 78 -13.46 7.86 -16.46
C PRO A 78 -12.67 8.47 -15.30
N GLY A 79 -13.04 8.14 -14.11
CA GLY A 79 -12.30 8.50 -12.90
C GLY A 79 -13.08 9.43 -11.95
N GLY A 80 -13.57 8.86 -10.87
CA GLY A 80 -14.06 9.63 -9.74
C GLY A 80 -13.01 10.60 -9.21
N LYS A 81 -13.43 11.51 -8.34
CA LYS A 81 -12.54 12.49 -7.72
C LYS A 81 -11.35 11.77 -7.05
N ARG A 82 -10.14 12.10 -7.47
CA ARG A 82 -8.93 11.56 -6.89
C ARG A 82 -8.51 12.37 -5.67
N GLU A 83 -8.22 11.67 -4.58
CA GLU A 83 -7.69 12.26 -3.34
C GLU A 83 -6.43 11.50 -2.93
N LEU A 84 -5.33 11.78 -3.65
CA LEU A 84 -4.05 11.15 -3.38
C LEU A 84 -3.48 11.62 -2.05
N ASN A 85 -3.09 10.66 -1.22
CA ASN A 85 -2.33 10.91 0.01
C ASN A 85 -0.93 10.32 -0.14
N VAL A 86 0.07 11.09 0.27
CA VAL A 86 1.47 10.67 0.29
C VAL A 86 1.93 10.58 1.73
N TRP A 87 2.48 9.43 2.11
CA TRP A 87 2.91 9.11 3.46
C TRP A 87 4.41 8.88 3.45
N ILE A 88 5.16 9.80 4.09
CA ILE A 88 6.62 9.72 4.16
C ILE A 88 7.03 9.53 5.61
N ASN A 89 7.92 8.56 5.85
CA ASN A 89 8.37 8.17 7.19
C ASN A 89 7.20 7.91 8.14
N PRO A 90 6.19 7.12 7.74
CA PRO A 90 5.02 6.86 8.57
C PRO A 90 5.37 6.02 9.79
N GLU A 91 4.72 6.33 10.91
CA GLU A 91 4.88 5.63 12.17
C GLU A 91 3.54 5.54 12.89
N PHE A 92 3.15 4.34 13.33
CA PHE A 92 1.99 4.17 14.19
C PHE A 92 2.33 4.57 15.62
N THR A 93 1.61 5.54 16.16
CA THR A 93 1.78 5.99 17.56
C THR A 93 0.82 5.30 18.51
N TRP A 94 -0.26 4.71 17.97
CA TRP A 94 -1.25 3.96 18.73
C TRP A 94 -1.99 2.98 17.83
N ARG A 95 -2.41 1.86 18.39
CA ARG A 95 -3.29 0.88 17.75
C ARG A 95 -4.36 0.45 18.74
N SER A 96 -5.61 0.31 18.27
CA SER A 96 -6.71 -0.13 19.13
C SER A 96 -6.56 -1.59 19.54
N ASP A 97 -7.10 -1.93 20.73
CA ASP A 97 -7.25 -3.33 21.17
C ASP A 97 -8.37 -4.02 20.39
N GLU A 98 -9.41 -3.26 20.00
CA GLU A 98 -10.47 -3.76 19.14
C GLU A 98 -9.92 -4.11 17.77
N MET A 99 -10.27 -5.30 17.28
CA MET A 99 -9.85 -5.82 15.99
C MET A 99 -11.01 -5.80 15.00
N ALA A 100 -10.68 -5.58 13.73
CA ALA A 100 -11.61 -5.67 12.62
C ALA A 100 -11.05 -6.64 11.57
N SER A 101 -11.92 -7.45 10.99
CA SER A 101 -11.55 -8.38 9.92
C SER A 101 -12.06 -7.86 8.58
N TRP A 102 -11.17 -7.81 7.60
CA TRP A 102 -11.47 -7.38 6.23
C TRP A 102 -10.86 -8.35 5.23
N GLU A 103 -11.56 -8.55 4.12
CA GLU A 103 -10.97 -9.26 2.99
C GLU A 103 -9.96 -8.34 2.31
N GLU A 104 -8.70 -8.77 2.27
CA GLU A 104 -7.61 -8.01 1.67
C GLU A 104 -7.10 -8.67 0.40
N GLY A 105 -6.62 -7.84 -0.50
CA GLY A 105 -5.87 -8.21 -1.68
C GLY A 105 -4.67 -7.28 -1.83
N CYS A 106 -3.77 -7.60 -2.74
CA CYS A 106 -2.55 -6.82 -2.94
C CYS A 106 -2.13 -6.86 -4.42
N LEU A 107 -1.67 -5.73 -4.94
CA LEU A 107 -1.16 -5.65 -6.31
C LEU A 107 0.06 -6.55 -6.54
N SER A 108 0.82 -6.87 -5.48
CA SER A 108 1.95 -7.80 -5.52
C SER A 108 1.56 -9.27 -5.38
N VAL A 109 0.28 -9.56 -5.10
CA VAL A 109 -0.28 -10.91 -5.04
C VAL A 109 -1.61 -10.91 -5.81
N PRO A 110 -1.57 -10.73 -7.14
CA PRO A 110 -2.79 -10.55 -7.93
C PRO A 110 -3.71 -11.77 -7.90
N GLU A 111 -5.01 -11.53 -8.02
CA GLU A 111 -6.08 -12.53 -8.06
C GLU A 111 -6.23 -13.38 -6.79
N VAL A 112 -5.64 -12.96 -5.69
CA VAL A 112 -5.72 -13.65 -4.40
C VAL A 112 -6.26 -12.70 -3.35
N TYR A 113 -7.20 -13.20 -2.54
CA TYR A 113 -7.82 -12.47 -1.44
C TYR A 113 -7.81 -13.34 -0.19
N GLY A 114 -7.79 -12.71 0.97
CA GLY A 114 -7.86 -13.41 2.25
C GLY A 114 -8.33 -12.51 3.37
N ASP A 115 -8.98 -13.10 4.36
CA ASP A 115 -9.44 -12.37 5.54
C ASP A 115 -8.27 -12.11 6.48
N VAL A 116 -8.06 -10.85 6.81
CA VAL A 116 -7.02 -10.40 7.73
C VAL A 116 -7.65 -9.63 8.87
N SER A 117 -7.29 -9.99 10.09
CA SER A 117 -7.69 -9.26 11.30
C SER A 117 -6.60 -8.26 11.67
N ARG A 118 -7.00 -7.00 11.83
CA ARG A 118 -6.11 -5.89 12.19
C ARG A 118 -6.75 -5.02 13.25
N PRO A 119 -5.96 -4.23 14.00
CA PRO A 119 -6.53 -3.16 14.82
C PRO A 119 -7.54 -2.33 14.03
N ALA A 120 -8.71 -2.10 14.62
CA ALA A 120 -9.83 -1.40 13.97
C ALA A 120 -9.55 0.09 13.77
N ALA A 121 -8.71 0.67 14.63
CA ALA A 121 -8.33 2.07 14.59
C ALA A 121 -6.83 2.21 14.92
N VAL A 122 -6.22 3.23 14.35
CA VAL A 122 -4.80 3.55 14.55
C VAL A 122 -4.60 5.06 14.63
N SER A 123 -3.55 5.48 15.31
CA SER A 123 -3.02 6.85 15.22
C SER A 123 -1.70 6.80 14.47
N LEU A 124 -1.53 7.72 13.55
CA LEU A 124 -0.40 7.78 12.64
C LEU A 124 0.30 9.12 12.71
N ARG A 125 1.64 9.09 12.73
CA ARG A 125 2.49 10.25 12.49
C ARG A 125 3.22 10.04 11.18
N TRP A 126 3.29 11.08 10.35
CA TRP A 126 4.00 11.04 9.07
C TRP A 126 4.51 12.43 8.68
N GLN A 127 5.37 12.47 7.69
CA GLN A 127 5.83 13.72 7.10
C GLN A 127 5.21 13.92 5.72
N ASP A 128 4.88 15.18 5.39
CA ASP A 128 4.41 15.55 4.06
C ASP A 128 5.60 15.83 3.10
N MET A 129 5.29 16.32 1.90
CA MET A 129 6.30 16.58 0.87
C MET A 129 7.29 17.67 1.27
N GLU A 130 6.95 18.56 2.18
CA GLU A 130 7.81 19.62 2.72
C GLU A 130 8.55 19.19 3.99
N GLY A 131 8.32 17.98 4.47
CA GLY A 131 8.93 17.46 5.71
C GLY A 131 8.21 17.86 6.98
N VAL A 132 7.02 18.46 6.86
CA VAL A 132 6.21 18.85 8.02
C VAL A 132 5.55 17.58 8.61
N SER A 133 5.68 17.40 9.91
CA SER A 133 5.05 16.29 10.62
C SER A 133 3.56 16.53 10.84
N HIS A 134 2.77 15.50 10.59
CA HIS A 134 1.34 15.44 10.85
C HIS A 134 1.02 14.25 11.75
N GLU A 135 -0.05 14.36 12.50
CA GLU A 135 -0.56 13.25 13.32
C GLU A 135 -2.07 13.23 13.23
N LYS A 136 -2.65 12.03 13.02
CA LYS A 136 -4.10 11.88 12.87
C LYS A 136 -4.54 10.46 13.23
N ASP A 137 -5.79 10.36 13.68
CA ASP A 137 -6.45 9.08 13.95
C ASP A 137 -7.22 8.63 12.72
N PHE A 138 -7.18 7.31 12.47
CA PHE A 138 -7.89 6.66 11.37
C PHE A 138 -8.66 5.46 11.87
N GLU A 139 -9.79 5.17 11.23
CA GLU A 139 -10.61 4.00 11.52
C GLU A 139 -11.21 3.43 10.22
N GLY A 140 -11.84 2.27 10.32
CA GLY A 140 -12.50 1.63 9.19
C GLY A 140 -11.53 1.18 8.09
N PHE A 141 -12.00 1.20 6.85
CA PHE A 141 -11.22 0.74 5.70
C PHE A 141 -9.91 1.50 5.52
N GLU A 142 -9.91 2.82 5.77
CA GLU A 142 -8.70 3.64 5.66
C GLU A 142 -7.61 3.17 6.64
N ALA A 143 -7.97 2.85 7.89
CA ALA A 143 -7.02 2.31 8.86
C ALA A 143 -6.45 0.96 8.40
N VAL A 144 -7.26 0.12 7.78
CA VAL A 144 -6.83 -1.17 7.24
C VAL A 144 -5.88 -0.97 6.07
N ALA A 145 -6.21 -0.09 5.14
CA ALA A 145 -5.38 0.22 3.97
C ALA A 145 -3.99 0.75 4.39
N LEU A 146 -3.95 1.67 5.35
CA LEU A 146 -2.70 2.22 5.86
C LEU A 146 -1.83 1.15 6.53
N GLN A 147 -2.42 0.28 7.33
CA GLN A 147 -1.69 -0.82 7.97
C GLN A 147 -1.13 -1.80 6.93
N HIS A 148 -1.91 -2.12 5.91
CA HIS A 148 -1.49 -2.97 4.79
C HIS A 148 -0.27 -2.37 4.07
N GLU A 149 -0.33 -1.08 3.70
CA GLU A 149 0.74 -0.42 2.97
C GLU A 149 2.01 -0.26 3.81
N PHE A 150 1.87 0.07 5.10
CA PHE A 150 3.04 0.24 5.96
C PHE A 150 3.69 -1.08 6.37
N ASP A 151 2.94 -2.19 6.34
CA ASP A 151 3.53 -3.52 6.46
C ASP A 151 4.55 -3.80 5.35
N HIS A 152 4.28 -3.34 4.12
CA HIS A 152 5.24 -3.47 3.02
C HIS A 152 6.58 -2.81 3.34
N LEU A 153 6.58 -1.72 4.08
CA LEU A 153 7.80 -0.98 4.45
C LEU A 153 8.67 -1.73 5.46
N ILE A 154 8.13 -2.76 6.12
CA ILE A 154 8.86 -3.65 7.01
C ILE A 154 8.96 -5.08 6.46
N GLY A 155 8.73 -5.24 5.17
CA GLY A 155 8.84 -6.52 4.48
C GLY A 155 7.72 -7.51 4.74
N LYS A 156 6.53 -7.03 5.17
CA LYS A 156 5.34 -7.87 5.41
C LYS A 156 4.33 -7.75 4.28
N LEU A 157 3.70 -8.87 3.97
CA LEU A 157 2.57 -8.97 3.05
C LEU A 157 1.33 -9.46 3.79
N PHE A 158 0.12 -9.15 3.27
CA PHE A 158 -1.12 -9.61 3.91
C PHE A 158 -1.18 -11.14 4.04
N ILE A 159 -0.56 -11.88 3.13
CA ILE A 159 -0.51 -13.34 3.17
C ILE A 159 0.21 -13.88 4.41
N ASP A 160 1.06 -13.07 5.06
CA ASP A 160 1.76 -13.45 6.29
C ASP A 160 0.79 -13.64 7.47
N TYR A 161 -0.41 -13.07 7.39
CA TYR A 161 -1.49 -13.24 8.37
C TYR A 161 -2.36 -14.47 8.10
N LEU A 162 -2.18 -15.13 6.97
CA LEU A 162 -2.92 -16.33 6.59
C LEU A 162 -2.22 -17.58 7.14
N SER A 163 -2.93 -18.74 7.11
CA SER A 163 -2.34 -19.99 7.55
C SER A 163 -1.12 -20.37 6.71
N PRO A 164 -0.14 -21.10 7.26
CA PRO A 164 1.03 -21.56 6.49
C PRO A 164 0.65 -22.35 5.24
N LEU A 165 -0.43 -23.14 5.29
CA LEU A 165 -0.91 -23.90 4.14
C LEU A 165 -1.43 -22.99 3.04
N LYS A 166 -2.27 -21.99 3.37
CA LYS A 166 -2.78 -21.01 2.40
C LYS A 166 -1.62 -20.21 1.77
N ARG A 167 -0.68 -19.79 2.59
CA ARG A 167 0.49 -19.04 2.14
C ARG A 167 1.33 -19.86 1.16
N ALA A 168 1.58 -21.13 1.44
CA ALA A 168 2.32 -22.02 0.56
C ALA A 168 1.59 -22.23 -0.78
N MET A 169 0.28 -22.38 -0.76
CA MET A 169 -0.55 -22.51 -1.96
C MET A 169 -0.49 -21.24 -2.82
N ILE A 170 -0.56 -20.07 -2.20
CA ILE A 170 -0.48 -18.77 -2.88
C ILE A 170 0.90 -18.61 -3.52
N THR A 171 1.98 -18.91 -2.81
CA THR A 171 3.35 -18.85 -3.32
C THR A 171 3.52 -19.73 -4.55
N LYS A 172 3.00 -20.95 -4.51
CA LYS A 172 3.02 -21.88 -5.64
C LYS A 172 2.24 -21.33 -6.84
N LYS A 173 1.07 -20.75 -6.60
CA LYS A 173 0.24 -20.12 -7.65
C LYS A 173 0.98 -18.96 -8.32
N MET A 174 1.62 -18.09 -7.53
CA MET A 174 2.37 -16.94 -8.05
C MET A 174 3.57 -17.39 -8.90
N LYS A 175 4.31 -18.38 -8.43
CA LYS A 175 5.44 -18.95 -9.19
C LYS A 175 4.98 -19.57 -10.51
N LYS A 176 3.78 -20.13 -10.57
CA LYS A 176 3.22 -20.72 -11.79
C LYS A 176 2.76 -19.65 -12.78
N LEU A 177 2.10 -18.59 -12.30
CA LEU A 177 1.50 -17.55 -13.15
C LEU A 177 2.52 -16.52 -13.64
N PHE A 178 3.53 -16.22 -12.84
CA PHE A 178 4.52 -15.17 -13.09
C PHE A 178 5.94 -15.73 -13.10
N LYS A 179 6.14 -16.75 -13.91
CA LYS A 179 7.50 -17.28 -14.15
C LYS A 179 8.35 -16.23 -14.84
N SER A 180 9.39 -15.82 -14.18
CA SER A 180 10.46 -15.05 -14.79
C SER A 180 11.46 -15.96 -15.46
#